data_55cd05486af3fa5b8bbda2b999b2ef91
#
_entry.id   55cd05486af3fa5b8bbda2b999b2ef91
#
_cell.length_a   1.000
_cell.length_b   1.000
_cell.length_c   1.000
_cell.angle_alpha   90.00
_cell.angle_beta   90.00
_cell.angle_gamma   90.00
#
_symmetry.space_group_name_H-M   'P 1'
#
loop_
_entity.id
_entity.type
_entity.pdbx_description
1 polymer ?
#
loop_
_entity_poly.entity_id
_entity_poly.type
_entity_poly.pdbx_seq_one_letter_code
_entity_poly.pdbx_strand_id
1 'polypeptide(L)'
;MRLTFQIIFLIALFCSVVAAQDPPDPVREYSEPTWKEFKSAPGKFSITLPGTPKEEVSTQDTKIGKLTTHYFNLETDLGHYLVTYVDVPKSPTTPDDNKAALDSARDQALSSGARLLIENDISVAGVVGRELLVEKNGLIVKARFFFVKERLYQILFVTHPNTVFNDAKPSANPANYTDLFQMVSKKFFDSFKVTE
;
A
#
# COMPACT_ATOMS: atom_id res chain seq x y z
N MET A 1 -9.15 2.43 31.15
CA MET A 1 -8.57 1.17 30.67
C MET A 1 -8.33 1.36 29.16
N ARG A 2 -7.10 1.74 28.79
CA ARG A 2 -6.75 1.97 27.38
C ARG A 2 -6.75 0.63 26.67
N LEU A 3 -7.71 0.40 25.78
CA LEU A 3 -7.72 -0.75 24.88
C LEU A 3 -6.63 -0.52 23.82
N THR A 4 -5.51 -1.21 23.99
CA THR A 4 -4.48 -1.30 22.96
C THR A 4 -5.06 -2.12 21.80
N PHE A 5 -5.41 -1.45 20.73
CA PHE A 5 -5.77 -2.06 19.45
C PHE A 5 -4.52 -2.69 18.84
N GLN A 6 -4.23 -3.94 19.17
CA GLN A 6 -3.24 -4.73 18.41
C GLN A 6 -3.91 -5.33 17.19
N ILE A 7 -4.03 -4.54 16.14
CA ILE A 7 -4.37 -5.05 14.81
C ILE A 7 -3.10 -5.68 14.25
N ILE A 8 -3.08 -7.01 14.18
CA ILE A 8 -1.97 -7.77 13.60
C ILE A 8 -2.02 -7.60 12.10
N PHE A 9 -1.12 -6.79 11.60
CA PHE A 9 -0.98 -6.43 10.21
C PHE A 9 -0.04 -7.40 9.49
N LEU A 10 -0.53 -8.07 8.46
CA LEU A 10 0.21 -9.06 7.70
C LEU A 10 1.00 -8.43 6.56
N ILE A 11 1.97 -7.58 6.87
CA ILE A 11 3.03 -7.24 5.89
C ILE A 11 4.14 -8.32 5.87
N ALA A 12 4.05 -9.31 6.78
CA ALA A 12 5.13 -10.27 7.00
C ALA A 12 5.31 -11.33 5.89
N LEU A 13 4.42 -11.44 4.90
CA LEU A 13 4.45 -12.59 3.99
C LEU A 13 5.03 -12.32 2.59
N PHE A 14 5.55 -11.13 2.30
CA PHE A 14 6.15 -10.87 0.97
C PHE A 14 7.67 -10.76 0.98
N CYS A 15 8.34 -11.36 1.96
CA CYS A 15 9.81 -11.35 2.01
C CYS A 15 10.46 -12.61 1.41
N SER A 16 9.74 -13.43 0.65
CA SER A 16 10.27 -14.75 0.27
C SER A 16 10.35 -15.01 -1.21
N VAL A 17 10.36 -14.08 -2.09
CA VAL A 17 10.88 -14.28 -3.46
C VAL A 17 11.15 -12.91 -4.10
N VAL A 18 12.21 -12.24 -3.70
CA VAL A 18 12.93 -11.40 -4.65
C VAL A 18 14.14 -12.21 -5.06
N ALA A 19 13.98 -13.08 -6.05
CA ALA A 19 15.12 -13.53 -6.82
C ALA A 19 15.83 -12.29 -7.34
N ALA A 20 17.14 -12.23 -7.18
CA ALA A 20 17.96 -11.16 -7.75
C ALA A 20 17.62 -11.07 -9.25
N GLN A 21 16.81 -10.08 -9.61
CA GLN A 21 16.60 -9.74 -11.00
C GLN A 21 17.84 -8.99 -11.44
N ASP A 22 18.42 -9.43 -12.54
CA ASP A 22 19.52 -8.70 -13.20
C ASP A 22 19.09 -7.24 -13.43
N PRO A 23 20.04 -6.29 -13.37
CA PRO A 23 19.72 -4.89 -13.64
C PRO A 23 19.04 -4.77 -15.00
N PRO A 24 17.98 -3.97 -15.11
CA PRO A 24 17.21 -3.86 -16.33
C PRO A 24 18.12 -3.48 -17.51
N ASP A 25 17.98 -4.20 -18.60
CA ASP A 25 18.68 -3.94 -19.87
C ASP A 25 18.44 -2.48 -20.30
N PRO A 26 19.45 -1.66 -20.51
CA PRO A 26 19.30 -0.22 -20.79
C PRO A 26 18.59 0.13 -22.10
N VAL A 27 18.14 -0.84 -22.87
CA VAL A 27 17.53 -0.65 -24.22
C VAL A 27 16.07 -1.10 -24.29
N ARG A 28 15.39 -1.46 -23.19
CA ARG A 28 13.95 -1.69 -23.25
C ARG A 28 13.23 -0.36 -23.45
N GLU A 29 12.76 -0.13 -24.66
CA GLU A 29 11.82 0.95 -24.99
C GLU A 29 10.60 0.81 -24.06
N TYR A 30 10.49 1.73 -23.09
CA TYR A 30 9.40 1.75 -22.13
C TYR A 30 8.09 2.01 -22.88
N SER A 31 7.31 0.97 -23.11
CA SER A 31 5.93 1.14 -23.59
C SER A 31 5.05 1.53 -22.41
N GLU A 32 4.43 2.70 -22.47
CA GLU A 32 3.52 3.13 -21.42
C GLU A 32 2.41 2.09 -21.21
N PRO A 33 2.26 1.54 -19.99
CA PRO A 33 1.26 0.52 -19.74
C PRO A 33 -0.16 1.08 -19.91
N THR A 34 -1.06 0.24 -20.37
CA THR A 34 -2.47 0.61 -20.49
C THR A 34 -3.13 0.58 -19.11
N TRP A 35 -3.35 1.75 -18.54
CA TRP A 35 -4.04 1.90 -17.27
C TRP A 35 -5.54 1.67 -17.42
N LYS A 36 -6.12 0.80 -16.59
CA LYS A 36 -7.55 0.44 -16.61
C LYS A 36 -8.14 0.48 -15.22
N GLU A 37 -9.40 0.88 -15.12
CA GLU A 37 -10.14 0.78 -13.86
C GLU A 37 -10.40 -0.68 -13.53
N PHE A 38 -9.99 -1.10 -12.33
CA PHE A 38 -10.33 -2.36 -11.71
C PHE A 38 -11.37 -2.13 -10.63
N LYS A 39 -12.37 -3.00 -10.53
CA LYS A 39 -13.44 -2.94 -9.53
C LYS A 39 -13.55 -4.26 -8.79
N SER A 40 -13.54 -4.20 -7.47
CA SER A 40 -13.86 -5.34 -6.61
C SER A 40 -15.21 -5.11 -5.95
N ALA A 41 -16.24 -5.84 -6.41
CA ALA A 41 -17.57 -5.76 -5.79
C ALA A 41 -17.57 -6.28 -4.34
N PRO A 42 -16.92 -7.42 -4.01
CA PRO A 42 -16.79 -7.86 -2.60
C PRO A 42 -15.95 -6.90 -1.76
N GLY A 43 -14.89 -6.34 -2.36
CA GLY A 43 -14.00 -5.38 -1.72
C GLY A 43 -14.60 -3.99 -1.59
N LYS A 44 -15.70 -3.69 -2.30
CA LYS A 44 -16.34 -2.36 -2.33
C LYS A 44 -15.34 -1.25 -2.65
N PHE A 45 -14.51 -1.43 -3.67
CA PHE A 45 -13.58 -0.40 -4.13
C PHE A 45 -13.38 -0.44 -5.64
N SER A 46 -12.92 0.68 -6.18
CA SER A 46 -12.31 0.76 -7.51
C SER A 46 -10.95 1.45 -7.44
N ILE A 47 -10.08 1.09 -8.37
CA ILE A 47 -8.73 1.65 -8.50
C ILE A 47 -8.23 1.46 -9.94
N THR A 48 -7.36 2.36 -10.40
CA THR A 48 -6.74 2.25 -11.73
C THR A 48 -5.40 1.51 -11.61
N LEU A 49 -5.21 0.48 -12.43
CA LEU A 49 -4.02 -0.37 -12.47
C LEU A 49 -3.44 -0.46 -13.88
N PRO A 50 -2.11 -0.65 -14.03
CA PRO A 50 -1.45 -0.81 -15.33
C PRO A 50 -1.63 -2.22 -15.93
N GLY A 51 -2.59 -2.99 -15.46
CA GLY A 51 -2.89 -4.35 -15.89
C GLY A 51 -4.00 -4.97 -15.05
N THR A 52 -4.21 -6.27 -15.19
CA THR A 52 -5.20 -7.03 -14.42
C THR A 52 -4.53 -7.67 -13.20
N PRO A 53 -4.94 -7.34 -11.97
CA PRO A 53 -4.35 -7.95 -10.79
C PRO A 53 -4.81 -9.39 -10.61
N LYS A 54 -3.95 -10.21 -9.99
CA LYS A 54 -4.30 -11.54 -9.51
C LYS A 54 -4.87 -11.42 -8.09
N GLU A 55 -6.04 -12.02 -7.86
CA GLU A 55 -6.61 -12.10 -6.52
C GLU A 55 -6.09 -13.33 -5.78
N GLU A 56 -5.72 -13.12 -4.51
CA GLU A 56 -5.34 -14.15 -3.56
C GLU A 56 -6.05 -13.89 -2.23
N VAL A 57 -6.36 -14.94 -1.50
CA VAL A 57 -7.04 -14.86 -0.20
C VAL A 57 -6.24 -15.63 0.83
N SER A 58 -6.00 -15.02 1.98
CA SER A 58 -5.33 -15.67 3.10
C SER A 58 -6.15 -15.47 4.38
N THR A 59 -6.26 -16.52 5.17
CA THR A 59 -6.97 -16.47 6.47
C THR A 59 -6.00 -16.83 7.58
N GLN A 60 -5.99 -16.01 8.64
CA GLN A 60 -5.11 -16.21 9.78
C GLN A 60 -5.85 -16.08 11.10
N ASP A 61 -5.47 -16.91 12.07
CA ASP A 61 -5.93 -16.81 13.44
C ASP A 61 -5.12 -15.72 14.17
N THR A 62 -5.83 -14.74 14.71
CA THR A 62 -5.23 -13.62 15.42
C THR A 62 -5.82 -13.49 16.82
N LYS A 63 -5.23 -12.63 17.67
CA LYS A 63 -5.74 -12.34 19.03
C LYS A 63 -7.14 -11.72 19.02
N ILE A 64 -7.58 -11.14 17.90
CA ILE A 64 -8.90 -10.51 17.75
C ILE A 64 -9.88 -11.38 16.97
N GLY A 65 -9.49 -12.62 16.62
CA GLY A 65 -10.28 -13.57 15.87
C GLY A 65 -9.63 -13.96 14.53
N LYS A 66 -10.37 -14.73 13.76
CA LYS A 66 -9.95 -15.14 12.42
C LYS A 66 -10.13 -13.98 11.45
N LEU A 67 -9.03 -13.56 10.80
CA LEU A 67 -9.04 -12.51 9.80
C LEU A 67 -8.78 -13.09 8.41
N THR A 68 -9.64 -12.77 7.47
CA THR A 68 -9.47 -13.12 6.05
C THR A 68 -9.08 -11.86 5.29
N THR A 69 -7.89 -11.87 4.69
CA THR A 69 -7.37 -10.78 3.89
C THR A 69 -7.41 -11.15 2.42
N HIS A 70 -7.94 -10.26 1.61
CA HIS A 70 -7.94 -10.34 0.16
C HIS A 70 -6.80 -9.49 -0.39
N TYR A 71 -6.04 -10.04 -1.31
CA TYR A 71 -4.88 -9.42 -1.96
C TYR A 71 -5.15 -9.33 -3.45
N PHE A 72 -4.91 -8.18 -4.04
CA PHE A 72 -4.95 -7.94 -5.48
C PHE A 72 -3.55 -7.52 -5.92
N ASN A 73 -2.81 -8.47 -6.46
CA ASN A 73 -1.40 -8.36 -6.79
C ASN A 73 -1.19 -8.14 -8.28
N LEU A 74 -0.33 -7.20 -8.63
CA LEU A 74 0.12 -6.99 -10.01
C LEU A 74 1.60 -6.64 -10.01
N GLU A 75 2.40 -7.50 -10.64
CA GLU A 75 3.83 -7.26 -10.90
C GLU A 75 4.01 -6.65 -12.29
N THR A 76 4.92 -5.70 -12.39
CA THR A 76 5.32 -5.02 -13.63
C THR A 76 6.81 -4.70 -13.58
N ASP A 77 7.40 -4.32 -14.72
CA ASP A 77 8.80 -3.86 -14.78
C ASP A 77 9.06 -2.62 -13.90
N LEU A 78 8.03 -1.84 -13.56
CA LEU A 78 8.15 -0.65 -12.70
C LEU A 78 8.13 -0.98 -11.22
N GLY A 79 7.57 -2.12 -10.85
CA GLY A 79 7.39 -2.52 -9.47
C GLY A 79 6.10 -3.30 -9.24
N HIS A 80 5.82 -3.54 -7.98
CA HIS A 80 4.71 -4.34 -7.52
C HIS A 80 3.58 -3.46 -6.97
N TYR A 81 2.39 -3.59 -7.54
CA TYR A 81 1.16 -2.95 -7.11
C TYR A 81 0.35 -3.93 -6.26
N LEU A 82 -0.06 -3.49 -5.10
CA LEU A 82 -0.85 -4.31 -4.18
C LEU A 82 -2.00 -3.48 -3.61
N VAL A 83 -3.20 -4.03 -3.71
CA VAL A 83 -4.35 -3.56 -2.95
C VAL A 83 -4.81 -4.69 -2.04
N THR A 84 -5.06 -4.40 -0.77
CA THR A 84 -5.64 -5.38 0.14
C THR A 84 -6.84 -4.80 0.86
N TYR A 85 -7.74 -5.69 1.28
CA TYR A 85 -8.71 -5.36 2.30
C TYR A 85 -8.90 -6.51 3.29
N VAL A 86 -9.28 -6.14 4.49
CA VAL A 86 -9.62 -7.06 5.57
C VAL A 86 -10.75 -6.47 6.41
N ASP A 87 -11.75 -7.29 6.72
CA ASP A 87 -12.81 -6.91 7.66
C ASP A 87 -12.34 -7.20 9.08
N VAL A 88 -12.38 -6.18 9.94
CA VAL A 88 -11.93 -6.28 11.32
C VAL A 88 -13.12 -6.31 12.28
N PRO A 89 -13.07 -7.15 13.33
CA PRO A 89 -14.23 -7.36 14.23
C PRO A 89 -14.67 -6.13 15.04
N LYS A 90 -13.80 -5.11 15.10
CA LYS A 90 -14.08 -3.85 15.79
C LYS A 90 -13.64 -2.69 14.91
N SER A 91 -14.63 -1.94 14.47
CA SER A 91 -14.43 -0.69 13.76
C SER A 91 -14.00 0.42 14.70
N PRO A 92 -13.14 1.34 14.26
CA PRO A 92 -13.02 2.64 14.88
C PRO A 92 -14.39 3.33 14.88
N THR A 93 -14.85 3.77 16.05
CA THR A 93 -16.19 4.40 16.20
C THR A 93 -16.11 5.91 16.35
N THR A 94 -14.93 6.43 16.66
CA THR A 94 -14.63 7.86 16.81
C THR A 94 -13.44 8.27 15.94
N PRO A 95 -13.25 9.57 15.65
CA PRO A 95 -12.04 10.05 14.98
C PRO A 95 -10.74 9.67 15.71
N ASP A 96 -10.74 9.66 17.03
CA ASP A 96 -9.58 9.28 17.85
C ASP A 96 -9.29 7.77 17.72
N ASP A 97 -10.33 6.92 17.70
CA ASP A 97 -10.16 5.49 17.45
C ASP A 97 -9.60 5.25 16.04
N ASN A 98 -10.07 5.99 15.03
CA ASN A 98 -9.56 5.89 13.67
C ASN A 98 -8.08 6.28 13.60
N LYS A 99 -7.72 7.39 14.25
CA LYS A 99 -6.32 7.80 14.34
C LYS A 99 -5.47 6.72 15.02
N ALA A 100 -5.90 6.18 16.15
CA ALA A 100 -5.19 5.13 16.87
C ALA A 100 -5.04 3.85 16.02
N ALA A 101 -6.04 3.51 15.21
CA ALA A 101 -5.98 2.37 14.30
C ALA A 101 -4.96 2.61 13.17
N LEU A 102 -4.93 3.82 12.60
CA LEU A 102 -3.93 4.20 11.57
C LEU A 102 -2.52 4.27 12.16
N ASP A 103 -2.35 4.76 13.40
CA ASP A 103 -1.07 4.72 14.12
C ASP A 103 -0.58 3.28 14.32
N SER A 104 -1.49 2.36 14.70
CA SER A 104 -1.17 0.94 14.84
C SER A 104 -0.77 0.30 13.51
N ALA A 105 -1.44 0.68 12.41
CA ALA A 105 -1.08 0.22 11.07
C ALA A 105 0.32 0.67 10.66
N ARG A 106 0.66 1.95 10.92
CA ARG A 106 2.01 2.49 10.72
C ARG A 106 3.05 1.74 11.55
N ASP A 107 2.81 1.60 12.85
CA ASP A 107 3.77 0.97 13.78
C ASP A 107 4.05 -0.49 13.35
N GLN A 108 3.02 -1.20 12.88
CA GLN A 108 3.18 -2.54 12.35
C GLN A 108 3.99 -2.54 11.03
N ALA A 109 3.74 -1.59 10.13
CA ALA A 109 4.52 -1.45 8.90
C ALA A 109 6.02 -1.23 9.19
N LEU A 110 6.33 -0.49 10.26
CA LEU A 110 7.70 -0.18 10.67
C LEU A 110 8.33 -1.27 11.53
N SER A 111 7.54 -2.12 12.19
CA SER A 111 8.03 -3.16 13.13
C SER A 111 8.99 -4.16 12.49
N SER A 112 8.96 -4.30 11.18
CA SER A 112 9.82 -5.20 10.39
C SER A 112 11.17 -4.61 10.00
N GLY A 113 11.58 -3.48 10.63
CA GLY A 113 12.84 -2.80 10.36
C GLY A 113 12.82 -1.87 9.15
N ALA A 114 11.64 -1.46 8.70
CA ALA A 114 11.51 -0.43 7.67
C ALA A 114 11.89 0.96 8.21
N ARG A 115 12.59 1.76 7.41
CA ARG A 115 12.93 3.14 7.71
C ARG A 115 11.88 4.08 7.15
N LEU A 116 11.22 4.82 8.04
CA LEU A 116 10.24 5.84 7.64
C LEU A 116 10.95 7.03 6.97
N LEU A 117 10.48 7.42 5.79
CA LEU A 117 10.94 8.59 5.04
C LEU A 117 9.92 9.73 5.13
N ILE A 118 8.64 9.41 4.93
CA ILE A 118 7.53 10.37 4.96
C ILE A 118 6.32 9.72 5.63
N GLU A 119 5.61 10.52 6.41
CA GLU A 119 4.28 10.20 6.95
C GLU A 119 3.37 11.41 6.79
N ASN A 120 2.19 11.19 6.21
CA ASN A 120 1.17 12.23 6.04
C ASN A 120 -0.21 11.69 6.45
N ASP A 121 -0.99 12.50 7.13
CA ASP A 121 -2.43 12.31 7.19
C ASP A 121 -3.03 12.76 5.85
N ILE A 122 -3.90 11.95 5.29
CA ILE A 122 -4.55 12.21 4.00
C ILE A 122 -6.07 12.11 4.12
N SER A 123 -6.77 12.72 3.17
CA SER A 123 -8.21 12.53 3.01
C SER A 123 -8.52 12.35 1.53
N VAL A 124 -9.18 11.24 1.17
CA VAL A 124 -9.59 10.93 -0.20
C VAL A 124 -11.10 10.72 -0.21
N ALA A 125 -11.81 11.56 -0.97
CA ALA A 125 -13.28 11.54 -1.03
C ALA A 125 -13.95 11.58 0.35
N GLY A 126 -13.39 12.33 1.30
CA GLY A 126 -13.90 12.46 2.67
C GLY A 126 -13.50 11.32 3.62
N VAL A 127 -12.78 10.31 3.14
CA VAL A 127 -12.24 9.24 3.98
C VAL A 127 -10.86 9.61 4.47
N VAL A 128 -10.70 9.70 5.79
CA VAL A 128 -9.41 9.96 6.43
C VAL A 128 -8.53 8.72 6.37
N GLY A 129 -7.25 8.91 6.02
CA GLY A 129 -6.26 7.84 5.90
C GLY A 129 -4.87 8.32 6.27
N ARG A 130 -3.91 7.42 6.12
CA ARG A 130 -2.49 7.66 6.36
C ARG A 130 -1.69 7.25 5.13
N GLU A 131 -0.77 8.11 4.70
CA GLU A 131 0.21 7.80 3.66
C GLU A 131 1.60 7.66 4.28
N LEU A 132 2.31 6.61 3.91
CA LEU A 132 3.70 6.38 4.28
C LEU A 132 4.56 6.23 3.03
N LEU A 133 5.78 6.76 3.09
CA LEU A 133 6.88 6.36 2.24
C LEU A 133 7.96 5.77 3.13
N VAL A 134 8.33 4.53 2.88
CA VAL A 134 9.32 3.81 3.68
C VAL A 134 10.37 3.15 2.79
N GLU A 135 11.57 2.96 3.35
CA GLU A 135 12.61 2.14 2.77
C GLU A 135 12.73 0.84 3.56
N LYS A 136 12.80 -0.28 2.85
CA LYS A 136 13.00 -1.60 3.43
C LYS A 136 13.78 -2.51 2.50
N ASN A 137 14.88 -3.07 2.99
CA ASN A 137 15.73 -4.02 2.23
C ASN A 137 16.16 -3.50 0.85
N GLY A 138 16.46 -2.19 0.75
CA GLY A 138 16.85 -1.56 -0.52
C GLY A 138 15.70 -1.25 -1.48
N LEU A 139 14.45 -1.48 -1.06
CA LEU A 139 13.25 -1.13 -1.82
C LEU A 139 12.54 0.06 -1.18
N ILE A 140 11.80 0.78 -2.00
CA ILE A 140 10.90 1.85 -1.55
C ILE A 140 9.47 1.33 -1.59
N VAL A 141 8.73 1.56 -0.52
CA VAL A 141 7.31 1.26 -0.41
C VAL A 141 6.55 2.55 -0.16
N LYS A 142 5.68 2.92 -1.08
CA LYS A 142 4.62 3.90 -0.80
C LYS A 142 3.36 3.13 -0.41
N ALA A 143 2.74 3.53 0.69
CA ALA A 143 1.55 2.87 1.21
C ALA A 143 0.49 3.90 1.63
N ARG A 144 -0.78 3.61 1.36
CA ARG A 144 -1.93 4.33 1.94
C ARG A 144 -2.81 3.35 2.70
N PHE A 145 -3.31 3.80 3.84
CA PHE A 145 -4.19 3.05 4.72
C PHE A 145 -5.48 3.82 4.92
N PHE A 146 -6.63 3.13 4.82
CA PHE A 146 -7.94 3.71 5.07
C PHE A 146 -8.78 2.74 5.90
N PHE A 147 -9.43 3.26 6.94
CA PHE A 147 -10.49 2.55 7.64
C PHE A 147 -11.85 3.09 7.19
N VAL A 148 -12.69 2.20 6.68
CA VAL A 148 -14.05 2.54 6.28
C VAL A 148 -15.01 1.53 6.90
N LYS A 149 -15.78 1.98 7.87
CA LYS A 149 -16.62 1.10 8.71
C LYS A 149 -15.74 0.03 9.40
N GLU A 150 -15.98 -1.24 9.13
CA GLU A 150 -15.24 -2.37 9.69
C GLU A 150 -14.11 -2.87 8.77
N ARG A 151 -13.82 -2.14 7.69
CA ARG A 151 -12.84 -2.57 6.68
C ARG A 151 -11.63 -1.68 6.65
N LEU A 152 -10.47 -2.33 6.71
CA LEU A 152 -9.20 -1.72 6.46
C LEU A 152 -8.78 -1.98 5.02
N TYR A 153 -8.48 -0.92 4.29
CA TYR A 153 -7.85 -0.97 2.98
C TYR A 153 -6.39 -0.57 3.08
N GLN A 154 -5.55 -1.25 2.30
CA GLN A 154 -4.15 -0.91 2.11
C GLN A 154 -3.86 -0.88 0.62
N ILE A 155 -3.25 0.20 0.17
CA ILE A 155 -2.83 0.41 -1.20
C ILE A 155 -1.33 0.60 -1.17
N LEU A 156 -0.56 -0.27 -1.84
CA LEU A 156 0.90 -0.27 -1.79
C LEU A 156 1.49 -0.29 -3.21
N PHE A 157 2.59 0.41 -3.36
CA PHE A 157 3.48 0.30 -4.51
C PHE A 157 4.90 0.08 -4.00
N VAL A 158 5.51 -1.03 -4.41
CA VAL A 158 6.87 -1.44 -4.03
C VAL A 158 7.76 -1.37 -5.26
N THR A 159 8.87 -0.66 -5.16
CA THR A 159 9.77 -0.46 -6.30
C THR A 159 11.19 -0.15 -5.86
N HIS A 160 12.12 -0.04 -6.81
CA HIS A 160 13.50 0.35 -6.55
C HIS A 160 13.66 1.87 -6.34
N PRO A 161 14.69 2.32 -5.59
CA PRO A 161 14.92 3.74 -5.35
C PRO A 161 15.08 4.60 -6.62
N ASN A 162 15.67 4.05 -7.68
CA ASN A 162 15.85 4.76 -8.96
C ASN A 162 14.52 5.00 -9.73
N THR A 163 13.48 4.25 -9.41
CA THR A 163 12.13 4.52 -9.93
C THR A 163 11.49 5.72 -9.22
N VAL A 164 11.85 5.94 -7.94
CA VAL A 164 11.25 6.95 -7.08
C VAL A 164 12.03 8.26 -7.09
N PHE A 165 13.36 8.19 -7.02
CA PHE A 165 14.23 9.34 -6.81
C PHE A 165 15.17 9.58 -7.99
N ASN A 166 15.35 10.85 -8.37
CA ASN A 166 16.19 11.26 -9.50
C ASN A 166 17.67 10.88 -9.32
N ASP A 167 18.17 10.83 -8.08
CA ASP A 167 19.55 10.46 -7.75
C ASP A 167 19.66 9.07 -7.09
N ALA A 168 18.59 8.27 -7.14
CA ALA A 168 18.45 6.96 -6.49
C ALA A 168 18.66 6.98 -4.95
N LYS A 169 18.67 8.17 -4.33
CA LYS A 169 18.87 8.35 -2.89
C LYS A 169 17.53 8.64 -2.21
N PRO A 170 17.12 7.82 -1.23
CA PRO A 170 15.90 8.06 -0.47
C PRO A 170 15.87 9.47 0.14
N SER A 171 14.83 10.22 -0.19
CA SER A 171 14.63 11.60 0.20
C SER A 171 13.18 11.87 0.58
N ALA A 172 12.98 12.69 1.60
CA ALA A 172 11.66 13.22 1.96
C ALA A 172 11.25 14.42 1.10
N ASN A 173 12.16 14.96 0.25
CA ASN A 173 11.86 16.10 -0.60
C ASN A 173 11.19 15.66 -1.90
N PRO A 174 9.90 16.02 -2.15
CA PRO A 174 9.19 15.66 -3.38
C PRO A 174 9.83 16.18 -4.67
N ALA A 175 10.65 17.24 -4.60
CA ALA A 175 11.38 17.75 -5.75
C ALA A 175 12.45 16.76 -6.28
N ASN A 176 12.80 15.75 -5.49
CA ASN A 176 13.70 14.67 -5.90
C ASN A 176 12.96 13.47 -6.52
N TYR A 177 11.65 13.50 -6.61
CA TYR A 177 10.89 12.41 -7.19
C TYR A 177 10.96 12.42 -8.71
N THR A 178 11.06 11.22 -9.31
CA THR A 178 10.97 11.06 -10.77
C THR A 178 9.56 11.40 -11.27
N ASP A 179 9.45 11.87 -12.52
CA ASP A 179 8.16 12.07 -13.18
C ASP A 179 7.36 10.77 -13.23
N LEU A 180 8.06 9.65 -13.42
CA LEU A 180 7.47 8.31 -13.43
C LEU A 180 6.77 8.01 -12.08
N PHE A 181 7.43 8.24 -10.96
CA PHE A 181 6.83 8.01 -9.65
C PHE A 181 5.67 8.96 -9.36
N GLN A 182 5.76 10.21 -9.82
CA GLN A 182 4.65 11.16 -9.71
C GLN A 182 3.44 10.70 -10.54
N MET A 183 3.67 10.22 -11.77
CA MET A 183 2.63 9.66 -12.62
C MET A 183 1.98 8.42 -12.00
N VAL A 184 2.77 7.46 -11.47
CA VAL A 184 2.26 6.30 -10.74
C VAL A 184 1.44 6.74 -9.54
N SER A 185 1.93 7.69 -8.75
CA SER A 185 1.22 8.21 -7.58
C SER A 185 -0.16 8.75 -7.96
N LYS A 186 -0.24 9.55 -9.02
CA LYS A 186 -1.50 10.12 -9.50
C LYS A 186 -2.45 9.07 -10.09
N LYS A 187 -1.96 8.20 -10.98
CA LYS A 187 -2.80 7.21 -11.67
C LYS A 187 -3.26 6.08 -10.75
N PHE A 188 -2.43 5.61 -9.82
CA PHE A 188 -2.73 4.51 -8.92
C PHE A 188 -3.36 4.98 -7.61
N PHE A 189 -2.62 5.71 -6.80
CA PHE A 189 -3.07 6.05 -5.45
C PHE A 189 -4.26 7.01 -5.43
N ASP A 190 -4.28 8.01 -6.32
CA ASP A 190 -5.35 9.02 -6.33
C ASP A 190 -6.63 8.52 -7.03
N SER A 191 -6.56 7.39 -7.72
CA SER A 191 -7.72 6.77 -8.36
C SER A 191 -8.53 5.88 -7.41
N PHE A 192 -7.98 5.55 -6.23
CA PHE A 192 -8.67 4.69 -5.27
C PHE A 192 -9.97 5.32 -4.78
N LYS A 193 -11.05 4.56 -4.82
CA LYS A 193 -12.37 4.96 -4.35
C LYS A 193 -13.04 3.79 -3.65
N VAL A 194 -13.64 4.09 -2.50
CA VAL A 194 -14.58 3.15 -1.85
C VAL A 194 -15.92 3.28 -2.56
N THR A 195 -16.51 2.15 -2.90
CA THR A 195 -17.84 2.06 -3.53
C THR A 195 -18.86 1.53 -2.52
N GLU A 196 -20.12 1.84 -2.70
CA GLU A 196 -21.20 1.38 -1.81
C GLU A 196 -21.53 -0.12 -1.96
#